data_c201af125ab43d78e1c9d9ac3b98cf72
#
_entry.id   c201af125ab43d78e1c9d9ac3b98cf72
#
_cell.length_a   1.000
_cell.length_b   1.000
_cell.length_c   1.000
_cell.angle_alpha   90.00
_cell.angle_beta   90.00
_cell.angle_gamma   90.00
#
_symmetry.space_group_name_H-M   'P 1'
#
loop_
_entity.id
_entity.type
_entity.pdbx_description
1 polymer ?
#
loop_
_entity_poly.entity_id
_entity_poly.type
_entity_poly.pdbx_seq_one_letter_code
_entity_poly.pdbx_strand_id
1 'polypeptide(L)'
;MDSGKIKLNFSTIIHQLSYVNAMNKNIYFFGMLSFYFMLQFQTTSAQVYINQAGYLPTLPKIFYTSVSADSFYVIESSTSIIKYRDELYFSVANDPATGLTLYAGDFSTLENIGNYFIYLSNGDSSQTFPISSTVLDDVYKKSLKGYYFQRCGTVLLQPHAGVYYHAACHPGDGFYHSSTGQSGFRLTTGGWHDAGDYGKYVVNSGITVGTLLLADESFPDKFNHDNSNIPESGNGVPDLLDEVRYELEWLLKMQNDNGGVYFKTTKEQFESFIMPQNDSGIRYIHVLSSTATGNFAAMMARAARLYNSIDTTFSNKCLNAATLAWNYLIANPTIVPTGGFKNPTGTVTGEYGDTNDSDERLWAAAELF
;
A
#
# COMPACT_ATOMS: atom_id res chain seq x y z
N MET A 1 56.58 65.13 15.90
CA MET A 1 56.03 64.06 16.75
C MET A 1 54.62 64.48 17.11
N ASP A 2 53.68 64.15 16.33
CA ASP A 2 52.32 64.74 16.38
C ASP A 2 51.35 63.66 16.92
N SER A 3 50.76 63.98 18.05
CA SER A 3 49.82 63.09 18.75
C SER A 3 48.41 63.34 18.23
N GLY A 4 48.02 62.56 17.21
CA GLY A 4 46.65 62.60 16.65
C GLY A 4 45.60 62.11 17.64
N LYS A 5 44.88 63.05 18.28
CA LYS A 5 43.69 62.74 19.05
C LYS A 5 42.51 62.48 18.12
N ILE A 6 42.06 61.22 18.07
CA ILE A 6 40.80 60.86 17.43
C ILE A 6 39.64 61.39 18.27
N LYS A 7 38.95 62.42 17.78
CA LYS A 7 37.68 62.89 18.38
C LYS A 7 36.58 61.95 17.91
N LEU A 8 36.13 61.04 18.78
CA LEU A 8 34.90 60.28 18.58
C LEU A 8 33.69 61.21 18.63
N ASN A 9 32.97 61.27 17.55
CA ASN A 9 31.78 62.11 17.42
C ASN A 9 30.58 61.43 18.07
N PHE A 10 30.20 61.81 19.28
CA PHE A 10 29.11 61.27 20.06
C PHE A 10 27.76 61.27 19.35
N SER A 11 27.54 62.21 18.43
CA SER A 11 26.32 62.28 17.60
C SER A 11 26.14 61.06 16.69
N THR A 12 27.23 60.51 16.13
CA THR A 12 27.20 59.37 15.26
C THR A 12 26.88 58.07 16.01
N ILE A 13 27.33 57.95 17.27
CA ILE A 13 27.05 56.79 18.12
C ILE A 13 25.57 56.78 18.54
N ILE A 14 25.00 57.93 18.89
CA ILE A 14 23.58 58.05 19.25
C ILE A 14 22.68 57.71 18.04
N HIS A 15 23.06 58.13 16.85
CA HIS A 15 22.31 57.77 15.64
C HIS A 15 22.39 56.27 15.29
N GLN A 16 23.53 55.62 15.49
CA GLN A 16 23.65 54.17 15.31
C GLN A 16 22.87 53.36 16.37
N LEU A 17 22.89 53.79 17.63
CA LEU A 17 22.11 53.14 18.69
C LEU A 17 20.60 53.30 18.52
N SER A 18 20.14 54.45 18.00
CA SER A 18 18.71 54.61 17.64
C SER A 18 18.26 53.75 16.44
N TYR A 19 19.13 53.51 15.46
CA TYR A 19 18.85 52.65 14.33
C TYR A 19 18.80 51.14 14.75
N VAL A 20 19.70 50.69 15.62
CA VAL A 20 19.71 49.32 16.16
C VAL A 20 18.48 49.07 17.03
N ASN A 21 18.05 50.04 17.86
CA ASN A 21 16.83 49.93 18.67
C ASN A 21 15.54 49.92 17.79
N ALA A 22 15.51 50.66 16.68
CA ALA A 22 14.39 50.63 15.75
C ALA A 22 14.33 49.31 14.94
N MET A 23 15.49 48.77 14.52
CA MET A 23 15.57 47.47 13.89
C MET A 23 15.15 46.34 14.82
N ASN A 24 15.60 46.34 16.08
CA ASN A 24 15.18 45.32 17.03
C ASN A 24 13.67 45.38 17.32
N LYS A 25 13.07 46.55 17.46
CA LYS A 25 11.61 46.66 17.63
C LYS A 25 10.84 46.14 16.43
N ASN A 26 11.32 46.38 15.23
CA ASN A 26 10.70 45.85 14.02
C ASN A 26 10.86 44.33 13.90
N ILE A 27 12.00 43.78 14.29
CA ILE A 27 12.21 42.31 14.31
C ILE A 27 11.28 41.64 15.34
N TYR A 28 11.11 42.21 16.52
CA TYR A 28 10.16 41.70 17.50
C TYR A 28 8.70 41.83 17.03
N PHE A 29 8.35 42.93 16.36
CA PHE A 29 7.01 43.15 15.81
C PHE A 29 6.71 42.18 14.66
N PHE A 30 7.64 41.97 13.74
CA PHE A 30 7.50 40.96 12.66
C PHE A 30 7.51 39.53 13.21
N GLY A 31 8.33 39.23 14.21
CA GLY A 31 8.33 37.97 14.93
C GLY A 31 7.00 37.69 15.65
N MET A 32 6.44 38.67 16.37
CA MET A 32 5.12 38.55 16.98
C MET A 32 3.99 38.44 15.95
N LEU A 33 4.05 39.17 14.84
CA LEU A 33 3.05 39.08 13.76
C LEU A 33 3.11 37.72 13.07
N SER A 34 4.31 37.16 12.80
CA SER A 34 4.49 35.83 12.26
C SER A 34 4.01 34.75 13.23
N PHE A 35 4.27 34.91 14.53
CA PHE A 35 3.79 33.97 15.55
C PHE A 35 2.27 34.07 15.75
N TYR A 36 1.70 35.27 15.65
CA TYR A 36 0.24 35.49 15.67
C TYR A 36 -0.43 34.93 14.41
N PHE A 37 0.21 35.03 13.23
CA PHE A 37 -0.27 34.41 12.00
C PHE A 37 -0.12 32.88 12.02
N MET A 38 0.94 32.33 12.62
CA MET A 38 1.06 30.86 12.82
C MET A 38 0.03 30.30 13.81
N LEU A 39 -0.37 31.08 14.80
CA LEU A 39 -1.44 30.69 15.74
C LEU A 39 -2.84 30.73 15.13
N GLN A 40 -3.03 31.42 14.00
CA GLN A 40 -4.32 31.48 13.30
C GLN A 40 -4.54 30.31 12.30
N PHE A 41 -3.51 29.52 11.99
CA PHE A 41 -3.67 28.24 11.33
C PHE A 41 -3.99 27.15 12.35
N GLN A 42 -5.04 27.35 13.13
CA GLN A 42 -5.80 26.21 13.59
C GLN A 42 -6.45 25.63 12.34
N THR A 43 -5.88 24.58 11.77
CA THR A 43 -6.63 23.67 10.96
C THR A 43 -7.81 23.23 11.81
N THR A 44 -8.99 23.77 11.55
CA THR A 44 -10.22 23.19 12.05
C THR A 44 -10.22 21.78 11.46
N SER A 45 -9.80 20.81 12.26
CA SER A 45 -9.97 19.41 11.94
C SER A 45 -11.45 19.25 11.63
N ALA A 46 -11.78 18.72 10.45
CA ALA A 46 -13.14 18.43 10.11
C ALA A 46 -13.72 17.56 11.22
N GLN A 47 -14.69 18.07 11.96
CA GLN A 47 -15.27 17.36 13.11
C GLN A 47 -16.39 16.41 12.67
N VAL A 48 -16.69 16.40 11.37
CA VAL A 48 -17.69 15.50 10.74
C VAL A 48 -16.94 14.54 9.81
N TYR A 49 -16.88 13.28 10.22
CA TYR A 49 -16.09 12.23 9.57
C TYR A 49 -16.99 11.40 8.65
N ILE A 50 -16.75 11.51 7.37
CA ILE A 50 -17.47 10.79 6.31
C ILE A 50 -16.55 9.77 5.64
N ASN A 51 -17.09 8.83 4.88
CA ASN A 51 -16.30 8.04 3.96
C ASN A 51 -15.80 8.95 2.83
N GLN A 52 -14.49 9.15 2.74
CA GLN A 52 -13.88 10.04 1.76
C GLN A 52 -14.04 9.58 0.31
N ALA A 53 -14.18 8.27 0.08
CA ALA A 53 -14.52 7.73 -1.24
C ALA A 53 -15.98 8.02 -1.62
N GLY A 54 -16.85 8.22 -0.64
CA GLY A 54 -18.29 8.35 -0.80
C GLY A 54 -19.04 7.08 -0.41
N TYR A 55 -20.30 6.95 -0.85
CA TYR A 55 -21.17 5.87 -0.43
C TYR A 55 -21.86 5.21 -1.62
N LEU A 56 -22.08 3.89 -1.52
CA LEU A 56 -22.93 3.16 -2.46
C LEU A 56 -24.43 3.44 -2.13
N PRO A 57 -25.32 3.56 -3.14
CA PRO A 57 -26.71 3.93 -2.93
C PRO A 57 -27.46 3.00 -1.97
N THR A 58 -27.27 1.69 -2.12
CA THR A 58 -28.06 0.65 -1.42
C THR A 58 -27.38 0.08 -0.16
N LEU A 59 -26.18 0.55 0.19
CA LEU A 59 -25.47 0.10 1.39
C LEU A 59 -25.66 1.08 2.56
N PRO A 60 -25.39 0.65 3.80
CA PRO A 60 -25.41 1.53 4.96
C PRO A 60 -24.52 2.76 4.77
N LYS A 61 -25.07 3.92 5.10
CA LYS A 61 -24.42 5.22 4.99
C LYS A 61 -24.39 5.91 6.34
N ILE A 62 -23.32 5.70 7.07
CA ILE A 62 -23.12 6.24 8.42
C ILE A 62 -21.95 7.22 8.37
N PHE A 63 -22.10 8.33 9.06
CA PHE A 63 -21.01 9.25 9.37
C PHE A 63 -20.84 9.38 10.87
N TYR A 64 -19.68 9.88 11.30
CA TYR A 64 -19.39 10.14 12.71
C TYR A 64 -19.04 11.60 12.93
N THR A 65 -19.23 12.07 14.15
CA THR A 65 -18.80 13.40 14.56
C THR A 65 -18.33 13.39 16.02
N SER A 66 -17.32 14.19 16.33
CA SER A 66 -16.85 14.39 17.71
C SER A 66 -17.58 15.52 18.43
N VAL A 67 -18.48 16.22 17.77
CA VAL A 67 -19.26 17.31 18.35
C VAL A 67 -20.71 16.89 18.55
N SER A 68 -21.28 17.29 19.69
CA SER A 68 -22.71 17.09 19.97
C SER A 68 -23.56 18.06 19.14
N ALA A 69 -24.59 17.53 18.52
CA ALA A 69 -25.64 18.28 17.85
C ALA A 69 -26.95 17.47 17.95
N ASP A 70 -28.11 18.14 17.89
CA ASP A 70 -29.39 17.44 18.02
C ASP A 70 -29.77 16.69 16.74
N SER A 71 -29.46 17.29 15.60
CA SER A 71 -29.86 16.77 14.29
C SER A 71 -28.82 17.07 13.22
N PHE A 72 -28.96 16.35 12.09
CA PHE A 72 -28.18 16.56 10.90
C PHE A 72 -29.04 16.62 9.64
N TYR A 73 -28.48 17.22 8.61
CA TYR A 73 -29.08 17.37 7.30
C TYR A 73 -28.11 16.88 6.24
N VAL A 74 -28.58 16.10 5.27
CA VAL A 74 -27.82 15.75 4.06
C VAL A 74 -28.31 16.70 2.96
N ILE A 75 -27.39 17.54 2.50
CA ILE A 75 -27.69 18.63 1.57
C ILE A 75 -27.02 18.35 0.24
N GLU A 76 -27.79 18.44 -0.85
CA GLU A 76 -27.25 18.34 -2.21
C GLU A 76 -26.39 19.57 -2.52
N SER A 77 -25.10 19.35 -2.86
CA SER A 77 -24.12 20.42 -2.98
C SER A 77 -24.38 21.38 -4.14
N SER A 78 -25.01 20.91 -5.22
CA SER A 78 -25.31 21.73 -6.41
C SER A 78 -26.52 22.64 -6.26
N THR A 79 -27.50 22.26 -5.43
CA THR A 79 -28.79 22.98 -5.30
C THR A 79 -28.98 23.59 -3.91
N SER A 80 -28.19 23.19 -2.93
CA SER A 80 -28.36 23.50 -1.51
C SER A 80 -29.71 23.03 -0.93
N ILE A 81 -30.34 22.02 -1.57
CA ILE A 81 -31.61 21.46 -1.11
C ILE A 81 -31.34 20.33 -0.12
N ILE A 82 -32.07 20.36 1.01
CA ILE A 82 -32.06 19.26 1.99
C ILE A 82 -32.74 18.04 1.37
N LYS A 83 -32.03 16.93 1.26
CA LYS A 83 -32.51 15.65 0.73
C LYS A 83 -32.83 14.65 1.83
N TYR A 84 -32.22 14.79 2.99
CA TYR A 84 -32.45 13.93 4.14
C TYR A 84 -32.22 14.69 5.44
N ARG A 85 -32.88 14.31 6.52
CA ARG A 85 -32.64 14.81 7.87
C ARG A 85 -32.97 13.73 8.89
N ASP A 86 -32.23 13.71 9.99
CA ASP A 86 -32.49 12.86 11.15
C ASP A 86 -31.79 13.41 12.40
N GLU A 87 -31.95 12.73 13.52
CA GLU A 87 -31.28 13.01 14.79
C GLU A 87 -29.93 12.30 14.85
N LEU A 88 -28.97 12.92 15.56
CA LEU A 88 -27.72 12.24 15.91
C LEU A 88 -27.97 11.33 17.11
N TYR A 89 -27.31 10.20 17.14
CA TYR A 89 -27.30 9.32 18.29
C TYR A 89 -25.87 9.15 18.87
N PHE A 90 -25.80 8.94 20.18
CA PHE A 90 -24.52 8.64 20.84
C PHE A 90 -24.01 7.29 20.33
N SER A 91 -22.73 7.25 19.90
CA SER A 91 -22.09 6.04 19.41
C SER A 91 -21.15 5.43 20.45
N VAL A 92 -20.12 6.15 20.87
CA VAL A 92 -19.15 5.63 21.83
C VAL A 92 -18.44 6.76 22.60
N ALA A 93 -18.15 6.52 23.88
CA ALA A 93 -17.25 7.38 24.67
C ALA A 93 -15.83 6.85 24.63
N ASN A 94 -14.85 7.73 24.46
CA ASN A 94 -13.42 7.37 24.43
C ASN A 94 -13.13 6.18 23.51
N ASP A 95 -13.50 6.32 22.23
CA ASP A 95 -13.23 5.31 21.21
C ASP A 95 -11.75 4.85 21.29
N PRO A 96 -11.47 3.54 21.41
CA PRO A 96 -10.10 3.04 21.64
C PRO A 96 -9.09 3.41 20.55
N ALA A 97 -9.57 3.64 19.32
CA ALA A 97 -8.70 3.97 18.19
C ALA A 97 -8.40 5.47 18.10
N THR A 98 -9.36 6.33 18.45
CA THR A 98 -9.25 7.78 18.26
C THR A 98 -9.13 8.57 19.58
N GLY A 99 -9.54 7.99 20.70
CA GLY A 99 -9.66 8.67 21.99
C GLY A 99 -10.81 9.68 22.06
N LEU A 100 -11.69 9.73 21.04
CA LEU A 100 -12.78 10.68 20.96
C LEU A 100 -14.09 10.10 21.49
N THR A 101 -14.95 10.99 21.99
CA THR A 101 -16.37 10.67 22.16
C THR A 101 -17.05 10.94 20.81
N LEU A 102 -17.76 9.94 20.27
CA LEU A 102 -18.35 10.00 18.96
C LEU A 102 -19.88 9.89 19.01
N TYR A 103 -20.50 10.68 18.17
CA TYR A 103 -21.90 10.58 17.78
C TYR A 103 -21.98 10.11 16.32
N ALA A 104 -23.08 9.52 15.93
CA ALA A 104 -23.28 9.03 14.56
C ALA A 104 -24.62 9.51 13.99
N GLY A 105 -24.65 9.64 12.67
CA GLY A 105 -25.88 9.87 11.91
C GLY A 105 -25.99 8.83 10.80
N ASP A 106 -27.17 8.25 10.65
CA ASP A 106 -27.49 7.27 9.63
C ASP A 106 -28.41 7.88 8.57
N PHE A 107 -27.96 7.87 7.31
CA PHE A 107 -28.74 8.31 6.16
C PHE A 107 -28.87 7.22 5.09
N SER A 108 -28.86 5.96 5.52
CA SER A 108 -28.86 4.78 4.64
C SER A 108 -30.03 4.75 3.67
N THR A 109 -31.18 5.34 4.03
CA THR A 109 -32.36 5.39 3.17
C THR A 109 -32.30 6.44 2.06
N LEU A 110 -31.30 7.33 2.04
CA LEU A 110 -31.05 8.23 0.92
C LEU A 110 -30.30 7.50 -0.18
N GLU A 111 -30.98 6.97 -1.18
CA GLU A 111 -30.39 6.20 -2.29
C GLU A 111 -30.09 7.03 -3.56
N ASN A 112 -30.54 8.28 -3.59
CA ASN A 112 -30.39 9.15 -4.75
C ASN A 112 -28.92 9.41 -5.07
N ILE A 113 -28.54 9.12 -6.31
CA ILE A 113 -27.18 9.43 -6.83
C ILE A 113 -27.00 10.95 -6.88
N GLY A 114 -25.84 11.44 -6.40
CA GLY A 114 -25.52 12.87 -6.36
C GLY A 114 -24.31 13.18 -5.50
N ASN A 115 -24.00 14.48 -5.39
CA ASN A 115 -22.97 14.98 -4.49
C ASN A 115 -23.60 15.71 -3.31
N TYR A 116 -23.18 15.37 -2.11
CA TYR A 116 -23.80 15.81 -0.87
C TYR A 116 -22.76 16.25 0.15
N PHE A 117 -23.20 16.98 1.16
CA PHE A 117 -22.45 17.21 2.38
C PHE A 117 -23.39 17.08 3.59
N ILE A 118 -22.81 16.75 4.75
CA ILE A 118 -23.53 16.75 6.03
C ILE A 118 -23.46 18.16 6.62
N TYR A 119 -24.58 18.66 7.14
CA TYR A 119 -24.67 19.86 7.92
C TYR A 119 -25.31 19.55 9.27
N LEU A 120 -24.68 19.94 10.37
CA LEU A 120 -25.15 19.71 11.73
C LEU A 120 -25.94 20.93 12.24
N SER A 121 -26.90 20.70 13.15
CA SER A 121 -27.71 21.78 13.74
C SER A 121 -26.89 22.82 14.53
N ASN A 122 -25.68 22.49 14.94
CA ASN A 122 -24.72 23.40 15.59
C ASN A 122 -23.92 24.30 14.60
N GLY A 123 -24.06 24.10 13.28
CA GLY A 123 -23.42 24.87 12.23
C GLY A 123 -22.18 24.20 11.60
N ASP A 124 -21.71 23.08 12.13
CA ASP A 124 -20.58 22.35 11.55
C ASP A 124 -21.02 21.61 10.28
N SER A 125 -20.05 21.35 9.38
CA SER A 125 -20.33 20.64 8.13
C SER A 125 -19.19 19.73 7.71
N SER A 126 -19.51 18.69 6.93
CA SER A 126 -18.52 17.84 6.29
C SER A 126 -17.99 18.46 4.99
N GLN A 127 -16.94 17.83 4.46
CA GLN A 127 -16.62 17.97 3.04
C GLN A 127 -17.71 17.32 2.17
N THR A 128 -17.73 17.67 0.88
CA THR A 128 -18.64 17.06 -0.10
C THR A 128 -18.21 15.63 -0.40
N PHE A 129 -19.18 14.74 -0.52
CA PHE A 129 -19.00 13.33 -0.88
C PHE A 129 -20.03 12.89 -1.92
N PRO A 130 -19.71 11.91 -2.79
CA PRO A 130 -20.66 11.32 -3.72
C PRO A 130 -21.48 10.19 -3.09
N ILE A 131 -22.71 10.04 -3.51
CA ILE A 131 -23.45 8.77 -3.51
C ILE A 131 -23.49 8.29 -4.95
N SER A 132 -22.87 7.14 -5.26
CA SER A 132 -22.78 6.62 -6.63
C SER A 132 -22.59 5.10 -6.62
N SER A 133 -23.13 4.41 -7.63
CA SER A 133 -22.90 2.98 -7.84
C SER A 133 -21.44 2.64 -8.23
N THR A 134 -20.68 3.62 -8.71
CA THR A 134 -19.30 3.48 -9.15
C THR A 134 -18.30 4.14 -8.22
N VAL A 135 -18.71 4.50 -7.02
CA VAL A 135 -17.91 5.29 -6.06
C VAL A 135 -16.58 4.61 -5.67
N LEU A 136 -16.53 3.28 -5.72
CA LEU A 136 -15.34 2.49 -5.38
C LEU A 136 -14.46 2.13 -6.60
N ASP A 137 -14.91 2.38 -7.82
CA ASP A 137 -14.17 2.01 -9.04
C ASP A 137 -12.79 2.66 -9.10
N ASP A 138 -12.71 3.95 -8.73
CA ASP A 138 -11.45 4.70 -8.72
C ASP A 138 -10.52 4.21 -7.59
N VAL A 139 -11.08 3.85 -6.45
CA VAL A 139 -10.35 3.25 -5.33
C VAL A 139 -9.75 1.90 -5.76
N TYR A 140 -10.56 1.05 -6.38
CA TYR A 140 -10.12 -0.23 -6.92
C TYR A 140 -8.97 -0.06 -7.91
N LYS A 141 -9.16 0.78 -8.94
CA LYS A 141 -8.13 1.03 -9.97
C LYS A 141 -6.82 1.54 -9.38
N LYS A 142 -6.89 2.46 -8.43
CA LYS A 142 -5.70 2.99 -7.74
C LYS A 142 -5.02 1.94 -6.85
N SER A 143 -5.80 1.10 -6.19
CA SER A 143 -5.25 -0.01 -5.37
C SER A 143 -4.55 -1.04 -6.24
N LEU A 144 -5.16 -1.46 -7.35
CA LEU A 144 -4.53 -2.37 -8.32
C LEU A 144 -3.27 -1.73 -8.93
N LYS A 145 -3.33 -0.45 -9.27
CA LYS A 145 -2.19 0.31 -9.77
C LYS A 145 -1.00 0.34 -8.80
N GLY A 146 -1.25 0.20 -7.49
CA GLY A 146 -0.22 0.07 -6.47
C GLY A 146 0.72 -1.11 -6.75
N TYR A 147 0.18 -2.25 -7.17
CA TYR A 147 1.00 -3.43 -7.52
C TYR A 147 1.85 -3.19 -8.77
N TYR A 148 1.31 -2.54 -9.80
CA TYR A 148 2.11 -2.13 -10.96
C TYR A 148 3.35 -1.32 -10.57
N PHE A 149 3.22 -0.41 -9.58
CA PHE A 149 4.37 0.37 -9.09
C PHE A 149 5.37 -0.47 -8.30
N GLN A 150 5.01 -1.64 -7.81
CA GLN A 150 5.91 -2.58 -7.14
C GLN A 150 6.60 -3.56 -8.11
N ARG A 151 6.30 -3.53 -9.40
CA ARG A 151 6.93 -4.43 -10.38
C ARG A 151 8.46 -4.29 -10.38
N CYS A 152 9.15 -5.38 -10.13
CA CYS A 152 10.60 -5.52 -10.19
C CYS A 152 11.06 -5.98 -11.57
N GLY A 153 12.22 -5.56 -12.00
CA GLY A 153 12.85 -6.09 -13.22
C GLY A 153 12.33 -5.54 -14.54
N THR A 154 11.43 -4.58 -14.50
CA THR A 154 10.86 -3.97 -15.71
C THR A 154 10.96 -2.45 -15.68
N VAL A 155 10.82 -1.83 -16.86
CA VAL A 155 10.70 -0.36 -16.99
C VAL A 155 9.27 0.04 -16.64
N LEU A 156 9.10 1.00 -15.74
CA LEU A 156 7.80 1.63 -15.56
C LEU A 156 7.69 2.82 -16.54
N LEU A 157 6.89 2.63 -17.58
CA LEU A 157 6.76 3.61 -18.67
C LEU A 157 5.89 4.80 -18.26
N GLN A 158 6.27 6.00 -18.67
CA GLN A 158 5.56 7.25 -18.35
C GLN A 158 4.05 7.22 -18.68
N PRO A 159 3.56 6.65 -19.80
CA PRO A 159 2.13 6.60 -20.08
C PRO A 159 1.32 5.88 -19.02
N HIS A 160 1.93 4.90 -18.32
CA HIS A 160 1.30 4.11 -17.26
C HIS A 160 1.68 4.60 -15.86
N ALA A 161 2.91 5.06 -15.66
CA ALA A 161 3.45 5.43 -14.36
C ALA A 161 3.35 6.93 -14.04
N GLY A 162 3.04 7.79 -15.02
CA GLY A 162 3.01 9.23 -14.82
C GLY A 162 4.37 9.76 -14.35
N VAL A 163 4.37 10.49 -13.24
CA VAL A 163 5.59 11.07 -12.64
C VAL A 163 6.48 10.04 -11.93
N TYR A 164 5.98 8.83 -11.70
CA TYR A 164 6.70 7.73 -11.02
C TYR A 164 7.38 6.77 -12.00
N TYR A 165 7.53 7.17 -13.27
CA TYR A 165 8.25 6.37 -14.26
C TYR A 165 9.73 6.19 -13.89
N HIS A 166 10.29 5.02 -14.18
CA HIS A 166 11.71 4.73 -13.95
C HIS A 166 12.24 3.61 -14.87
N ALA A 167 13.56 3.55 -15.02
CA ALA A 167 14.23 2.47 -15.75
C ALA A 167 14.06 1.12 -15.04
N ALA A 168 14.31 0.02 -15.76
CA ALA A 168 14.29 -1.30 -15.16
C ALA A 168 15.26 -1.39 -13.97
N CYS A 169 14.78 -2.02 -12.89
CA CYS A 169 15.57 -2.29 -11.69
C CYS A 169 15.97 -3.77 -11.63
N HIS A 170 16.99 -4.11 -10.85
CA HIS A 170 17.40 -5.46 -10.46
C HIS A 170 17.44 -6.49 -11.62
N PRO A 171 18.06 -6.18 -12.76
CA PRO A 171 18.11 -7.12 -13.91
C PRO A 171 18.94 -8.37 -13.64
N GLY A 172 19.78 -8.35 -12.62
CA GLY A 172 20.68 -9.43 -12.22
C GLY A 172 20.29 -10.11 -10.90
N ASP A 173 19.01 -10.15 -10.56
CA ASP A 173 18.53 -10.83 -9.34
C ASP A 173 18.85 -12.33 -9.34
N GLY A 174 19.41 -12.82 -8.23
CA GLY A 174 19.36 -14.21 -7.89
C GLY A 174 20.68 -14.95 -7.71
N PHE A 175 21.67 -14.38 -7.03
CA PHE A 175 22.81 -15.17 -6.53
C PHE A 175 22.36 -16.08 -5.38
N TYR A 176 22.88 -17.30 -5.31
CA TYR A 176 22.61 -18.16 -4.18
C TYR A 176 23.34 -17.64 -2.93
N HIS A 177 22.60 -17.42 -1.84
CA HIS A 177 23.21 -17.14 -0.55
C HIS A 177 24.00 -18.37 -0.06
N SER A 178 25.11 -18.17 0.63
CA SER A 178 25.96 -19.26 1.14
C SER A 178 25.20 -20.26 2.01
N SER A 179 24.15 -19.82 2.72
CA SER A 179 23.28 -20.70 3.55
C SER A 179 22.55 -21.77 2.73
N THR A 180 22.39 -21.61 1.42
CA THR A 180 21.76 -22.61 0.55
C THR A 180 22.64 -23.83 0.29
N GLY A 181 23.95 -23.72 0.57
CA GLY A 181 24.93 -24.72 0.16
C GLY A 181 25.17 -24.79 -1.35
N GLN A 182 24.55 -23.90 -2.13
CA GLN A 182 24.70 -23.79 -3.59
C GLN A 182 25.60 -22.61 -3.94
N SER A 183 26.08 -22.60 -5.16
CA SER A 183 26.87 -21.50 -5.73
C SER A 183 26.35 -21.12 -7.10
N GLY A 184 26.71 -19.92 -7.57
CA GLY A 184 26.30 -19.42 -8.88
C GLY A 184 25.06 -18.56 -8.82
N PHE A 185 24.28 -18.61 -9.91
CA PHE A 185 23.22 -17.66 -10.18
C PHE A 185 21.99 -18.39 -10.75
N ARG A 186 20.81 -17.96 -10.29
CA ARG A 186 19.51 -18.32 -10.87
C ARG A 186 18.76 -17.04 -11.18
N LEU A 187 18.31 -16.88 -12.43
CA LEU A 187 17.57 -15.66 -12.82
C LEU A 187 16.20 -15.60 -12.14
N THR A 188 16.08 -14.70 -11.15
CA THR A 188 14.83 -14.43 -10.43
C THR A 188 14.34 -12.99 -10.60
N THR A 189 14.67 -12.36 -11.73
CA THR A 189 14.15 -11.05 -12.12
C THR A 189 12.64 -11.11 -12.35
N GLY A 190 11.90 -10.07 -11.94
CA GLY A 190 10.42 -10.01 -12.00
C GLY A 190 9.77 -10.03 -10.63
N GLY A 191 8.46 -10.13 -10.59
CA GLY A 191 7.65 -10.08 -9.37
C GLY A 191 7.54 -8.71 -8.76
N TRP A 192 6.97 -8.63 -7.55
CA TRP A 192 6.75 -7.38 -6.83
C TRP A 192 7.77 -7.19 -5.71
N HIS A 193 8.21 -5.95 -5.53
CA HIS A 193 8.87 -5.53 -4.31
C HIS A 193 7.87 -5.59 -3.13
N ASP A 194 8.31 -6.09 -1.99
CA ASP A 194 7.50 -6.11 -0.76
C ASP A 194 7.29 -4.69 -0.22
N ALA A 195 8.39 -3.92 -0.14
CA ALA A 195 8.40 -2.56 0.39
C ALA A 195 9.55 -1.73 -0.23
N GLY A 196 9.88 -0.60 0.40
CA GLY A 196 10.98 0.27 -0.03
C GLY A 196 12.39 -0.29 0.17
N ASP A 197 12.53 -1.49 0.72
CA ASP A 197 13.77 -2.28 0.76
C ASP A 197 13.98 -3.12 -0.51
N TYR A 198 12.99 -3.12 -1.40
CA TYR A 198 12.97 -3.86 -2.67
C TYR A 198 13.13 -5.38 -2.53
N GLY A 199 13.01 -5.94 -1.32
CA GLY A 199 12.99 -7.38 -1.07
C GLY A 199 11.79 -8.05 -1.73
N LYS A 200 11.90 -9.35 -2.07
CA LYS A 200 10.82 -10.17 -2.61
C LYS A 200 10.70 -11.45 -1.79
N TYR A 201 9.51 -11.73 -1.29
CA TYR A 201 9.25 -12.79 -0.30
C TYR A 201 8.08 -13.65 -0.75
N VAL A 202 8.29 -14.97 -0.88
CA VAL A 202 7.26 -15.89 -1.38
C VAL A 202 6.07 -15.97 -0.42
N VAL A 203 6.31 -15.95 0.89
CA VAL A 203 5.23 -16.01 1.89
C VAL A 203 4.35 -14.76 1.88
N ASN A 204 4.92 -13.57 1.63
CA ASN A 204 4.16 -12.33 1.51
C ASN A 204 3.34 -12.31 0.21
N SER A 205 3.91 -12.84 -0.89
CA SER A 205 3.17 -13.07 -2.13
C SER A 205 1.99 -14.01 -1.91
N GLY A 206 2.12 -15.00 -1.01
CA GLY A 206 1.07 -15.93 -0.66
C GLY A 206 -0.23 -15.25 -0.28
N ILE A 207 -0.19 -14.37 0.73
CA ILE A 207 -1.38 -13.66 1.18
C ILE A 207 -1.91 -12.69 0.11
N THR A 208 -1.02 -12.02 -0.62
CA THR A 208 -1.39 -11.03 -1.63
C THR A 208 -2.06 -11.69 -2.84
N VAL A 209 -1.36 -12.62 -3.50
CA VAL A 209 -1.87 -13.35 -4.67
C VAL A 209 -3.11 -14.17 -4.30
N GLY A 210 -3.08 -14.86 -3.15
CA GLY A 210 -4.22 -15.63 -2.66
C GLY A 210 -5.47 -14.78 -2.48
N THR A 211 -5.33 -13.57 -1.91
CA THR A 211 -6.44 -12.64 -1.71
C THR A 211 -6.97 -12.10 -3.04
N LEU A 212 -6.10 -11.70 -3.96
CA LEU A 212 -6.50 -11.16 -5.27
C LEU A 212 -7.21 -12.21 -6.13
N LEU A 213 -6.68 -13.43 -6.20
CA LEU A 213 -7.32 -14.54 -6.92
C LEU A 213 -8.64 -14.96 -6.27
N LEU A 214 -8.74 -14.94 -4.92
CA LEU A 214 -10.00 -15.21 -4.22
C LEU A 214 -11.05 -14.14 -4.51
N ALA A 215 -10.66 -12.87 -4.59
CA ALA A 215 -11.56 -11.78 -4.92
C ALA A 215 -12.13 -11.95 -6.35
N ASP A 216 -11.29 -12.25 -7.32
CA ASP A 216 -11.72 -12.54 -8.71
C ASP A 216 -12.67 -13.75 -8.77
N GLU A 217 -12.29 -14.86 -8.12
CA GLU A 217 -13.10 -16.09 -8.08
C GLU A 217 -14.47 -15.88 -7.43
N SER A 218 -14.51 -15.08 -6.35
CA SER A 218 -15.74 -14.84 -5.58
C SER A 218 -16.65 -13.79 -6.21
N PHE A 219 -16.08 -12.83 -6.94
CA PHE A 219 -16.80 -11.68 -7.50
C PHE A 219 -16.36 -11.35 -8.93
N PRO A 220 -16.41 -12.30 -9.88
CA PRO A 220 -15.84 -12.12 -11.22
C PRO A 220 -16.40 -10.90 -11.96
N ASP A 221 -17.69 -10.60 -11.79
CA ASP A 221 -18.35 -9.43 -12.41
C ASP A 221 -17.84 -8.08 -11.85
N LYS A 222 -17.14 -8.09 -10.71
CA LYS A 222 -16.63 -6.88 -10.07
C LYS A 222 -15.17 -6.59 -10.39
N PHE A 223 -14.41 -7.62 -10.74
CA PHE A 223 -12.97 -7.51 -11.00
C PHE A 223 -12.60 -7.69 -12.49
N ASN A 224 -13.57 -7.68 -13.39
CA ASN A 224 -13.40 -7.85 -14.84
C ASN A 224 -12.93 -6.60 -15.60
N HIS A 225 -12.44 -5.57 -14.89
CA HIS A 225 -11.97 -4.34 -15.51
C HIS A 225 -10.65 -4.57 -16.28
N ASP A 226 -10.62 -4.06 -17.51
CA ASP A 226 -9.46 -4.09 -18.42
C ASP A 226 -9.10 -2.64 -18.83
N ASN A 227 -9.02 -1.73 -17.85
CA ASN A 227 -8.79 -0.29 -18.07
C ASN A 227 -8.15 0.44 -16.87
N SER A 228 -7.30 -0.26 -16.09
CA SER A 228 -6.58 0.30 -14.95
C SER A 228 -5.30 1.04 -15.36
N ASN A 229 -5.05 1.14 -16.66
CA ASN A 229 -3.88 1.80 -17.24
C ASN A 229 -2.56 1.15 -16.82
N ILE A 230 -2.50 -0.18 -16.80
CA ILE A 230 -1.25 -0.95 -16.82
C ILE A 230 -0.86 -1.26 -18.27
N PRO A 231 0.37 -1.73 -18.58
CA PRO A 231 0.78 -2.01 -19.96
C PRO A 231 -0.10 -3.03 -20.69
N GLU A 232 -0.72 -3.94 -19.96
CA GLU A 232 -1.58 -5.01 -20.46
C GLU A 232 -3.03 -4.57 -20.67
N SER A 233 -3.47 -3.43 -20.08
CA SER A 233 -4.85 -2.94 -20.20
C SER A 233 -5.33 -2.86 -21.65
N GLY A 234 -6.51 -3.39 -21.93
CA GLY A 234 -7.12 -3.43 -23.25
C GLY A 234 -6.84 -4.71 -24.03
N ASN A 235 -6.24 -5.74 -23.41
CA ASN A 235 -5.92 -7.00 -24.06
C ASN A 235 -7.07 -8.04 -24.00
N GLY A 236 -8.16 -7.75 -23.29
CA GLY A 236 -9.31 -8.62 -23.09
C GLY A 236 -9.20 -9.57 -21.89
N VAL A 237 -8.14 -9.45 -21.10
CA VAL A 237 -7.96 -10.11 -19.81
C VAL A 237 -8.21 -9.08 -18.70
N PRO A 238 -8.86 -9.43 -17.58
CA PRO A 238 -8.95 -8.53 -16.45
C PRO A 238 -7.57 -8.06 -15.96
N ASP A 239 -7.38 -6.75 -15.81
CA ASP A 239 -6.10 -6.16 -15.35
C ASP A 239 -5.62 -6.76 -14.01
N LEU A 240 -6.54 -7.19 -13.14
CA LEU A 240 -6.20 -7.89 -11.90
C LEU A 240 -5.45 -9.18 -12.19
N LEU A 241 -5.92 -9.97 -13.15
CA LEU A 241 -5.28 -11.23 -13.53
C LEU A 241 -3.94 -10.99 -14.25
N ASP A 242 -3.85 -9.96 -15.10
CA ASP A 242 -2.58 -9.57 -15.71
C ASP A 242 -1.54 -9.16 -14.66
N GLU A 243 -1.94 -8.40 -13.67
CA GLU A 243 -1.03 -7.98 -12.60
C GLU A 243 -0.61 -9.16 -11.71
N VAL A 244 -1.55 -10.04 -11.35
CA VAL A 244 -1.24 -11.27 -10.60
C VAL A 244 -0.32 -12.19 -11.38
N ARG A 245 -0.51 -12.30 -12.71
CA ARG A 245 0.37 -13.10 -13.57
C ARG A 245 1.82 -12.64 -13.49
N TYR A 246 2.05 -11.34 -13.40
CA TYR A 246 3.41 -10.80 -13.26
C TYR A 246 4.14 -11.35 -12.02
N GLU A 247 3.45 -11.49 -10.90
CA GLU A 247 3.97 -12.11 -9.70
C GLU A 247 4.11 -13.63 -9.82
N LEU A 248 3.10 -14.31 -10.36
CA LEU A 248 3.12 -15.77 -10.56
C LEU A 248 4.31 -16.21 -11.44
N GLU A 249 4.65 -15.43 -12.47
CA GLU A 249 5.78 -15.72 -13.34
C GLU A 249 7.13 -15.60 -12.60
N TRP A 250 7.25 -14.70 -11.62
CA TRP A 250 8.40 -14.65 -10.72
C TRP A 250 8.41 -15.83 -9.75
N LEU A 251 7.28 -16.16 -9.14
CA LEU A 251 7.14 -17.30 -8.24
C LEU A 251 7.57 -18.61 -8.90
N LEU A 252 7.23 -18.83 -10.17
CA LEU A 252 7.67 -19.99 -10.94
C LEU A 252 9.20 -20.07 -11.05
N LYS A 253 9.92 -18.94 -11.04
CA LYS A 253 11.39 -18.91 -11.04
C LYS A 253 11.97 -19.29 -9.67
N MET A 254 11.19 -19.16 -8.61
CA MET A 254 11.60 -19.50 -7.25
C MET A 254 11.47 -21.00 -6.93
N GLN A 255 10.81 -21.78 -7.80
CA GLN A 255 10.70 -23.23 -7.61
C GLN A 255 11.97 -23.94 -8.05
N ASN A 256 12.51 -24.81 -7.20
CA ASN A 256 13.62 -25.69 -7.51
C ASN A 256 13.14 -26.95 -8.24
N ASP A 257 14.04 -27.66 -8.92
CA ASP A 257 13.73 -28.85 -9.72
C ASP A 257 13.14 -30.00 -8.89
N ASN A 258 13.40 -30.05 -7.57
CA ASN A 258 12.83 -31.01 -6.65
C ASN A 258 11.40 -30.62 -6.17
N GLY A 259 10.84 -29.52 -6.65
CA GLY A 259 9.53 -29.00 -6.27
C GLY A 259 9.53 -28.00 -5.10
N GLY A 260 10.55 -27.99 -4.26
CA GLY A 260 10.68 -27.05 -3.14
C GLY A 260 10.86 -25.62 -3.65
N VAL A 261 10.45 -24.63 -2.86
CA VAL A 261 10.47 -23.22 -3.22
C VAL A 261 11.43 -22.45 -2.32
N TYR A 262 12.27 -21.63 -2.94
CA TYR A 262 13.18 -20.73 -2.24
C TYR A 262 12.38 -19.63 -1.52
N PHE A 263 12.82 -19.27 -0.31
CA PHE A 263 12.03 -18.44 0.60
C PHE A 263 11.89 -16.99 0.12
N LYS A 264 13.01 -16.39 -0.33
CA LYS A 264 13.04 -14.97 -0.73
C LYS A 264 14.22 -14.67 -1.65
N THR A 265 14.13 -13.52 -2.33
CA THR A 265 15.26 -12.86 -3.02
C THR A 265 15.45 -11.48 -2.45
N THR A 266 16.50 -11.25 -1.66
CA THR A 266 16.77 -9.99 -0.97
C THR A 266 18.26 -9.69 -0.91
N LYS A 267 18.62 -8.42 -0.59
CA LYS A 267 19.95 -8.10 -0.05
C LYS A 267 20.07 -8.65 1.38
N GLU A 268 21.30 -8.67 1.91
CA GLU A 268 21.53 -8.99 3.32
C GLU A 268 21.13 -7.83 4.24
N GLN A 269 21.31 -6.58 3.77
CA GLN A 269 20.99 -5.36 4.51
C GLN A 269 19.86 -4.61 3.81
N PHE A 270 19.05 -3.88 4.58
CA PHE A 270 18.07 -2.97 4.01
C PHE A 270 18.74 -1.88 3.18
N GLU A 271 18.08 -1.48 2.09
CA GLU A 271 18.52 -0.35 1.28
C GLU A 271 18.12 0.97 1.94
N SER A 272 18.86 2.02 1.62
CA SER A 272 18.50 3.39 1.95
C SER A 272 17.35 3.89 1.05
N PHE A 273 16.81 5.08 1.34
CA PHE A 273 15.79 5.70 0.48
C PHE A 273 16.38 6.14 -0.85
N ILE A 274 16.43 5.21 -1.80
CA ILE A 274 16.84 5.45 -3.19
C ILE A 274 15.77 4.89 -4.14
N MET A 275 15.79 5.34 -5.39
CA MET A 275 14.93 4.77 -6.42
C MET A 275 15.40 3.34 -6.78
N PRO A 276 14.48 2.40 -7.10
CA PRO A 276 14.81 0.99 -7.30
C PRO A 276 15.83 0.73 -8.41
N GLN A 277 15.85 1.54 -9.47
CA GLN A 277 16.84 1.44 -10.55
C GLN A 277 18.26 1.87 -10.13
N ASN A 278 18.38 2.53 -8.98
CA ASN A 278 19.67 2.95 -8.42
C ASN A 278 20.21 1.94 -7.38
N ASP A 279 19.42 0.96 -6.97
CA ASP A 279 19.87 -0.14 -6.11
C ASP A 279 20.73 -1.11 -6.93
N SER A 280 22.04 -1.08 -6.70
CA SER A 280 23.05 -1.90 -7.39
C SER A 280 23.59 -3.04 -6.53
N GLY A 281 23.06 -3.24 -5.33
CA GLY A 281 23.54 -4.26 -4.40
C GLY A 281 23.24 -5.68 -4.88
N ILE A 282 24.10 -6.63 -4.46
CA ILE A 282 23.88 -8.05 -4.75
C ILE A 282 22.64 -8.54 -3.99
N ARG A 283 21.77 -9.26 -4.70
CA ARG A 283 20.55 -9.84 -4.14
C ARG A 283 20.66 -11.36 -4.16
N TYR A 284 20.30 -11.98 -3.04
CA TYR A 284 20.50 -13.38 -2.78
C TYR A 284 19.19 -14.15 -2.70
N ILE A 285 19.17 -15.32 -3.31
CA ILE A 285 18.17 -16.36 -3.08
C ILE A 285 18.53 -17.07 -1.77
N HIS A 286 17.56 -17.21 -0.88
CA HIS A 286 17.71 -17.90 0.39
C HIS A 286 17.18 -19.35 0.30
N VAL A 287 17.44 -20.15 1.34
CA VAL A 287 17.15 -21.58 1.40
C VAL A 287 15.72 -21.95 0.99
N LEU A 288 15.49 -23.20 0.61
CA LEU A 288 14.16 -23.75 0.43
C LEU A 288 13.38 -23.76 1.74
N SER A 289 12.07 -23.50 1.67
CA SER A 289 11.19 -23.51 2.84
C SER A 289 9.88 -24.22 2.53
N SER A 290 9.41 -25.04 3.47
CA SER A 290 8.10 -25.70 3.34
C SER A 290 6.93 -24.72 3.47
N THR A 291 7.04 -23.64 4.28
CA THR A 291 6.03 -22.56 4.33
C THR A 291 5.91 -21.86 2.99
N ALA A 292 7.05 -21.45 2.37
CA ALA A 292 7.04 -20.87 1.03
C ALA A 292 6.51 -21.87 -0.01
N THR A 293 6.85 -23.15 0.11
CA THR A 293 6.39 -24.20 -0.83
C THR A 293 4.88 -24.45 -0.72
N GLY A 294 4.31 -24.42 0.49
CA GLY A 294 2.87 -24.55 0.73
C GLY A 294 2.08 -23.36 0.16
N ASN A 295 2.51 -22.13 0.48
CA ASN A 295 1.94 -20.91 -0.11
C ASN A 295 1.99 -20.94 -1.65
N PHE A 296 3.14 -21.32 -2.20
CA PHE A 296 3.31 -21.44 -3.65
C PHE A 296 2.36 -22.47 -4.27
N ALA A 297 2.26 -23.67 -3.67
CA ALA A 297 1.37 -24.73 -4.17
C ALA A 297 -0.09 -24.27 -4.23
N ALA A 298 -0.56 -23.59 -3.18
CA ALA A 298 -1.91 -23.05 -3.10
C ALA A 298 -2.16 -21.96 -4.15
N MET A 299 -1.27 -20.98 -4.26
CA MET A 299 -1.39 -19.92 -5.27
C MET A 299 -1.43 -20.46 -6.69
N MET A 300 -0.51 -21.41 -7.02
CA MET A 300 -0.43 -22.00 -8.36
C MET A 300 -1.65 -22.87 -8.68
N ALA A 301 -2.19 -23.62 -7.71
CA ALA A 301 -3.39 -24.42 -7.92
C ALA A 301 -4.62 -23.54 -8.21
N ARG A 302 -4.82 -22.47 -7.44
CA ARG A 302 -5.90 -21.50 -7.70
C ARG A 302 -5.70 -20.79 -9.03
N ALA A 303 -4.49 -20.34 -9.34
CA ALA A 303 -4.17 -19.73 -10.62
C ALA A 303 -4.48 -20.68 -11.79
N ALA A 304 -4.16 -21.95 -11.67
CA ALA A 304 -4.47 -22.93 -12.71
C ALA A 304 -5.97 -22.97 -13.04
N ARG A 305 -6.85 -22.89 -12.03
CA ARG A 305 -8.31 -22.86 -12.26
C ARG A 305 -8.75 -21.58 -12.98
N LEU A 306 -8.30 -20.43 -12.50
CA LEU A 306 -8.76 -19.13 -13.01
C LEU A 306 -8.23 -18.84 -14.42
N TYR A 307 -6.99 -19.19 -14.71
CA TYR A 307 -6.42 -18.98 -16.05
C TYR A 307 -6.82 -20.04 -17.08
N ASN A 308 -7.52 -21.12 -16.70
CA ASN A 308 -7.85 -22.20 -17.62
C ASN A 308 -8.69 -21.74 -18.82
N SER A 309 -9.59 -20.79 -18.64
CA SER A 309 -10.41 -20.21 -19.72
C SER A 309 -9.70 -19.09 -20.49
N ILE A 310 -8.59 -18.57 -19.98
CA ILE A 310 -7.86 -17.40 -20.52
C ILE A 310 -6.61 -17.86 -21.27
N ASP A 311 -5.77 -18.66 -20.63
CA ASP A 311 -4.51 -19.19 -21.17
C ASP A 311 -4.26 -20.60 -20.62
N THR A 312 -4.73 -21.60 -21.36
CA THR A 312 -4.59 -23.03 -21.00
C THR A 312 -3.11 -23.45 -20.84
N THR A 313 -2.20 -22.83 -21.58
CA THR A 313 -0.77 -23.14 -21.46
C THR A 313 -0.22 -22.69 -20.12
N PHE A 314 -0.55 -21.46 -19.71
CA PHE A 314 -0.17 -20.91 -18.41
C PHE A 314 -0.87 -21.65 -17.27
N SER A 315 -2.16 -21.94 -17.40
CA SER A 315 -2.93 -22.78 -16.47
C SER A 315 -2.23 -24.12 -16.20
N ASN A 316 -1.88 -24.85 -17.25
CA ASN A 316 -1.17 -26.13 -17.13
C ASN A 316 0.21 -25.99 -16.49
N LYS A 317 0.93 -24.91 -16.77
CA LYS A 317 2.22 -24.61 -16.13
C LYS A 317 2.04 -24.40 -14.62
N CYS A 318 1.02 -23.65 -14.21
CA CYS A 318 0.69 -23.44 -12.79
C CYS A 318 0.30 -24.77 -12.10
N LEU A 319 -0.56 -25.58 -12.73
CA LEU A 319 -0.97 -26.88 -12.17
C LEU A 319 0.20 -27.82 -11.97
N ASN A 320 1.08 -27.94 -12.97
CA ASN A 320 2.28 -28.75 -12.86
C ASN A 320 3.21 -28.28 -11.73
N ALA A 321 3.40 -26.98 -11.61
CA ALA A 321 4.20 -26.37 -10.54
C ALA A 321 3.60 -26.63 -9.15
N ALA A 322 2.27 -26.46 -9.00
CA ALA A 322 1.56 -26.79 -7.77
C ALA A 322 1.73 -28.26 -7.37
N THR A 323 1.57 -29.17 -8.35
CA THR A 323 1.72 -30.62 -8.14
C THR A 323 3.15 -30.98 -7.69
N LEU A 324 4.18 -30.40 -8.32
CA LEU A 324 5.57 -30.61 -7.92
C LEU A 324 5.83 -30.09 -6.49
N ALA A 325 5.31 -28.92 -6.14
CA ALA A 325 5.42 -28.36 -4.81
C ALA A 325 4.73 -29.25 -3.75
N TRP A 326 3.54 -29.75 -4.08
CA TRP A 326 2.83 -30.67 -3.21
C TRP A 326 3.61 -32.00 -2.99
N ASN A 327 4.18 -32.56 -4.05
CA ASN A 327 5.04 -33.76 -3.95
C ASN A 327 6.27 -33.51 -3.05
N TYR A 328 6.86 -32.32 -3.13
CA TYR A 328 7.94 -31.90 -2.21
C TYR A 328 7.46 -31.91 -0.76
N LEU A 329 6.27 -31.35 -0.47
CA LEU A 329 5.70 -31.33 0.89
C LEU A 329 5.41 -32.73 1.42
N ILE A 330 4.91 -33.66 0.58
CA ILE A 330 4.70 -35.06 0.93
C ILE A 330 6.02 -35.74 1.29
N ALA A 331 7.06 -35.50 0.48
CA ALA A 331 8.39 -36.06 0.73
C ALA A 331 9.10 -35.47 1.95
N ASN A 332 8.68 -34.28 2.38
CA ASN A 332 9.19 -33.57 3.55
C ASN A 332 8.05 -33.28 4.54
N PRO A 333 7.61 -34.28 5.32
CA PRO A 333 6.43 -34.15 6.18
C PRO A 333 6.64 -33.25 7.42
N THR A 334 7.87 -32.87 7.72
CA THR A 334 8.26 -31.92 8.77
C THR A 334 8.67 -30.61 8.15
N ILE A 335 8.59 -29.53 8.96
CA ILE A 335 8.96 -28.19 8.51
C ILE A 335 10.42 -28.13 7.97
N VAL A 336 10.60 -27.46 6.85
CA VAL A 336 11.87 -27.20 6.19
C VAL A 336 12.09 -25.69 6.08
N PRO A 337 13.28 -25.21 6.48
CA PRO A 337 14.33 -25.88 7.24
C PRO A 337 13.87 -26.25 8.65
N THR A 338 14.56 -27.17 9.31
CA THR A 338 14.22 -27.57 10.68
C THR A 338 14.11 -26.37 11.60
N GLY A 339 12.95 -26.23 12.26
CA GLY A 339 12.62 -25.06 13.11
C GLY A 339 12.13 -23.84 12.35
N GLY A 340 11.86 -23.97 11.06
CA GLY A 340 11.39 -22.88 10.17
C GLY A 340 12.51 -22.01 9.63
N PHE A 341 12.14 -21.13 8.70
CA PHE A 341 13.10 -20.19 8.13
C PHE A 341 13.62 -19.20 9.17
N LYS A 342 14.94 -19.02 9.18
CA LYS A 342 15.62 -17.97 9.93
C LYS A 342 16.63 -17.27 9.03
N ASN A 343 16.78 -15.97 9.23
CA ASN A 343 17.81 -15.22 8.53
C ASN A 343 19.20 -15.77 8.86
N PRO A 344 20.04 -16.03 7.87
CA PRO A 344 21.46 -16.35 8.12
C PRO A 344 22.15 -15.19 8.84
N THR A 345 23.24 -15.50 9.56
CA THR A 345 24.05 -14.47 10.21
C THR A 345 24.50 -13.42 9.21
N GLY A 346 24.27 -12.14 9.52
CA GLY A 346 24.59 -11.01 8.65
C GLY A 346 23.40 -10.52 7.83
N THR A 347 22.34 -11.31 7.68
CA THR A 347 21.11 -10.89 6.98
C THR A 347 20.11 -10.29 7.98
N VAL A 348 19.64 -9.06 7.71
CA VAL A 348 18.68 -8.33 8.55
C VAL A 348 17.36 -7.98 7.81
N THR A 349 17.31 -8.19 6.49
CA THR A 349 16.08 -8.00 5.69
C THR A 349 14.98 -8.94 6.17
N GLY A 350 13.71 -8.64 5.87
CA GLY A 350 12.54 -9.34 6.41
C GLY A 350 12.73 -10.83 6.61
N GLU A 351 12.53 -11.31 7.84
CA GLU A 351 12.68 -12.73 8.17
C GLU A 351 11.41 -13.50 7.83
N TYR A 352 10.24 -12.96 8.21
CA TYR A 352 8.92 -13.57 7.98
C TYR A 352 8.88 -15.09 8.22
N GLY A 353 9.71 -15.56 9.17
CA GLY A 353 9.84 -16.97 9.50
C GLY A 353 8.66 -17.50 10.27
N ASP A 354 8.28 -18.73 9.99
CA ASP A 354 7.30 -19.48 10.75
C ASP A 354 7.91 -20.82 11.24
N THR A 355 7.47 -21.29 12.38
CA THR A 355 7.89 -22.56 12.97
C THR A 355 6.89 -23.69 12.74
N ASN A 356 5.77 -23.39 12.08
CA ASN A 356 4.70 -24.33 11.75
C ASN A 356 4.24 -24.10 10.30
N ASP A 357 4.17 -25.13 9.49
CA ASP A 357 3.73 -25.08 8.09
C ASP A 357 2.41 -25.81 7.85
N SER A 358 1.64 -26.07 8.91
CA SER A 358 0.41 -26.86 8.81
C SER A 358 -0.71 -26.14 8.09
N ASP A 359 -0.81 -24.84 8.25
CA ASP A 359 -1.82 -24.00 7.62
C ASP A 359 -1.53 -23.80 6.14
N GLU A 360 -0.26 -23.62 5.74
CA GLU A 360 0.11 -23.56 4.32
C GLU A 360 -0.11 -24.92 3.62
N ARG A 361 0.18 -26.02 4.29
CA ARG A 361 -0.12 -27.36 3.79
C ARG A 361 -1.63 -27.57 3.66
N LEU A 362 -2.42 -27.12 4.62
CA LEU A 362 -3.88 -27.20 4.59
C LEU A 362 -4.42 -26.37 3.41
N TRP A 363 -3.94 -25.14 3.23
CA TRP A 363 -4.34 -24.29 2.13
C TRP A 363 -3.96 -24.92 0.79
N ALA A 364 -2.74 -25.41 0.63
CA ALA A 364 -2.30 -26.11 -0.58
C ALA A 364 -3.18 -27.34 -0.89
N ALA A 365 -3.52 -28.14 0.12
CA ALA A 365 -4.42 -29.27 -0.04
C ALA A 365 -5.82 -28.81 -0.49
N ALA A 366 -6.38 -27.78 0.15
CA ALA A 366 -7.70 -27.26 -0.18
C ALA A 366 -7.79 -26.73 -1.62
N GLU A 367 -6.70 -26.15 -2.15
CA GLU A 367 -6.68 -25.63 -3.52
C GLU A 367 -6.45 -26.72 -4.58
N LEU A 368 -5.78 -27.80 -4.23
CA LEU A 368 -5.47 -28.92 -5.15
C LEU A 368 -6.58 -29.96 -5.22
N PHE A 369 -7.41 -30.10 -4.18
CA PHE A 369 -8.44 -31.14 -4.04
C PHE A 369 -9.83 -30.56 -3.81
#